data_e67675d02ee0d63622bc27ad8144c458
#
_entry.id   e67675d02ee0d63622bc27ad8144c458
#
_cell.length_a   1.000
_cell.length_b   1.000
_cell.length_c   1.000
_cell.angle_alpha   90.00
_cell.angle_beta   90.00
_cell.angle_gamma   90.00
#
_symmetry.space_group_name_H-M   'P 1'
#
loop_
_entity.id
_entity.type
_entity.pdbx_description
1 polymer ?
#
loop_
_entity_poly.entity_id
_entity_poly.type
_entity_poly.pdbx_seq_one_letter_code
_entity_poly.pdbx_strand_id
1 'polypeptide(L)'
;MTKPTSASGVTFRKLDDLFEPTDGRADLPQLAELEVDSLVPFKDHPFREYPEEKMQEMIESVSEHGVLSPILVRPHKSGEGYEIIAGHNRVEACRRAGIKTIPATIREMDDDTATIVMVDSNLRQRDKLLPSEKAKAYQMKMEAIRRRAGRPGRNGDQLGHDLQGKRSVDVIAESSPDSRNQIQRFIRLNNLTPPLMDYVDDGTLAFNPAVEVSYLDPADQEVVFEIMEREQISPSLSQAQKLHKLAQIGRISEEAIEAVMTVEKPMYTTITLRQSTVAKYFPAGTSGRDIERTIIRLLEEYRQKRENKKTYQEER
;
A
#
# COMPACT_ATOMS: atom_id res chain seq x y z
N MET A 1 26.93 -30.49 32.95
CA MET A 1 27.42 -30.23 31.56
C MET A 1 26.18 -30.12 30.66
N THR A 2 25.65 -28.92 30.53
CA THR A 2 24.50 -28.58 29.67
C THR A 2 25.02 -27.88 28.43
N LYS A 3 24.80 -28.49 27.26
CA LYS A 3 25.13 -27.90 25.95
C LYS A 3 24.20 -26.73 25.67
N PRO A 4 24.67 -25.60 25.14
CA PRO A 4 23.81 -24.55 24.66
C PRO A 4 23.25 -24.95 23.28
N THR A 5 21.92 -24.90 23.15
CA THR A 5 21.21 -25.04 21.91
C THR A 5 21.41 -23.74 21.11
N SER A 6 22.18 -23.79 20.02
CA SER A 6 22.31 -22.68 19.10
C SER A 6 21.04 -22.59 18.28
N ALA A 7 20.23 -21.57 18.52
CA ALA A 7 19.23 -21.12 17.58
C ALA A 7 19.95 -20.58 16.34
N SER A 8 19.94 -21.33 15.24
CA SER A 8 20.40 -20.85 13.95
C SER A 8 19.41 -19.79 13.47
N GLY A 9 19.79 -18.51 13.60
CA GLY A 9 19.07 -17.39 13.07
C GLY A 9 19.05 -17.48 11.53
N VAL A 10 17.87 -17.60 10.97
CA VAL A 10 17.65 -17.42 9.53
C VAL A 10 17.88 -15.94 9.22
N THR A 11 19.07 -15.62 8.72
CA THR A 11 19.40 -14.28 8.24
C THR A 11 18.83 -14.15 6.82
N PHE A 12 17.74 -13.39 6.66
CA PHE A 12 17.30 -12.99 5.32
C PHE A 12 18.40 -12.13 4.69
N ARG A 13 18.89 -12.58 3.55
CA ARG A 13 19.83 -11.82 2.76
C ARG A 13 19.19 -10.47 2.37
N LYS A 14 19.89 -9.40 2.66
CA LYS A 14 19.52 -8.04 2.23
C LYS A 14 19.51 -7.98 0.70
N LEU A 15 18.87 -6.96 0.12
CA LEU A 15 18.91 -6.74 -1.34
C LEU A 15 20.35 -6.72 -1.86
N ASP A 16 21.29 -6.25 -1.04
CA ASP A 16 22.74 -6.24 -1.32
C ASP A 16 23.29 -7.67 -1.55
N ASP A 17 22.74 -8.67 -0.85
CA ASP A 17 23.16 -10.08 -1.03
C ASP A 17 22.67 -10.64 -2.40
N LEU A 18 21.72 -9.99 -3.07
CA LEU A 18 21.32 -10.32 -4.43
C LEU A 18 22.37 -9.86 -5.47
N PHE A 19 23.25 -8.97 -5.06
CA PHE A 19 24.36 -8.46 -5.88
C PHE A 19 25.72 -9.09 -5.49
N GLU A 20 25.78 -9.91 -4.42
CA GLU A 20 26.98 -10.67 -4.08
C GLU A 20 27.07 -11.96 -4.90
N PRO A 21 28.28 -12.36 -5.35
CA PRO A 21 28.51 -13.59 -6.10
C PRO A 21 28.21 -14.82 -5.22
N THR A 22 27.21 -15.60 -5.56
CA THR A 22 27.07 -16.96 -5.03
C THR A 22 28.10 -17.88 -5.67
N ASP A 23 28.74 -18.75 -4.87
CA ASP A 23 29.79 -19.70 -5.26
C ASP A 23 29.38 -20.70 -6.36
N GLY A 24 29.17 -20.17 -7.58
CA GLY A 24 28.89 -20.96 -8.77
C GLY A 24 29.10 -20.08 -9.99
N ARG A 25 30.17 -20.33 -10.75
CA ARG A 25 30.67 -19.53 -11.89
C ARG A 25 29.67 -19.21 -13.02
N ALA A 26 28.40 -19.58 -12.90
CA ALA A 26 27.37 -19.35 -13.93
C ALA A 26 26.48 -18.12 -13.68
N ASP A 27 26.47 -17.51 -12.47
CA ASP A 27 25.50 -16.49 -12.07
C ASP A 27 26.11 -15.13 -11.67
N LEU A 28 27.32 -14.83 -12.10
CA LEU A 28 27.92 -13.51 -11.87
C LEU A 28 27.14 -12.45 -12.69
N PRO A 29 26.68 -11.37 -12.07
CA PRO A 29 26.02 -10.30 -12.80
C PRO A 29 27.02 -9.71 -13.82
N GLN A 30 26.66 -9.73 -15.09
CA GLN A 30 27.47 -9.12 -16.15
C GLN A 30 27.11 -7.65 -16.24
N LEU A 31 28.07 -6.77 -15.99
CA LEU A 31 27.95 -5.36 -16.28
C LEU A 31 28.23 -5.14 -17.78
N ALA A 32 27.30 -4.49 -18.47
CA ALA A 32 27.40 -4.21 -19.90
C ALA A 32 26.80 -2.85 -20.23
N GLU A 33 27.25 -2.26 -21.32
CA GLU A 33 26.56 -1.13 -21.96
C GLU A 33 25.56 -1.70 -22.97
N LEU A 34 24.29 -1.37 -22.82
CA LEU A 34 23.23 -1.84 -23.72
C LEU A 34 22.61 -0.69 -24.49
N GLU A 35 22.19 -0.97 -25.72
CA GLU A 35 21.43 -0.01 -26.52
C GLU A 35 20.04 0.18 -25.91
N VAL A 36 19.63 1.42 -25.71
CA VAL A 36 18.33 1.78 -25.10
C VAL A 36 17.17 1.23 -25.94
N ASP A 37 17.33 1.15 -27.26
CA ASP A 37 16.31 0.64 -28.17
C ASP A 37 16.15 -0.91 -28.11
N SER A 38 17.14 -1.63 -27.57
CA SER A 38 17.07 -3.08 -27.35
C SER A 38 16.34 -3.47 -26.07
N LEU A 39 15.91 -2.48 -25.26
CA LEU A 39 15.29 -2.68 -23.95
C LEU A 39 13.77 -2.71 -24.04
N VAL A 40 13.18 -3.79 -23.54
CA VAL A 40 11.74 -4.02 -23.50
C VAL A 40 11.23 -3.81 -22.07
N PRO A 41 10.14 -3.09 -21.86
CA PRO A 41 9.57 -2.92 -20.52
C PRO A 41 9.07 -4.25 -19.95
N PHE A 42 9.09 -4.38 -18.61
CA PHE A 42 8.53 -5.55 -17.93
C PHE A 42 7.02 -5.66 -18.21
N LYS A 43 6.59 -6.88 -18.54
CA LYS A 43 5.18 -7.14 -18.82
C LYS A 43 4.32 -6.85 -17.57
N ASP A 44 3.21 -6.15 -17.78
CA ASP A 44 2.23 -5.81 -16.72
C ASP A 44 2.83 -5.02 -15.55
N HIS A 45 3.86 -4.18 -15.82
CA HIS A 45 4.52 -3.34 -14.82
C HIS A 45 3.50 -2.49 -14.03
N PRO A 46 3.39 -2.65 -12.70
CA PRO A 46 2.31 -2.04 -11.93
C PRO A 46 2.53 -0.56 -11.59
N PHE A 47 3.76 -0.07 -11.73
CA PHE A 47 4.15 1.27 -11.31
C PHE A 47 4.10 2.24 -12.47
N ARG A 48 3.48 3.40 -12.24
CA ARG A 48 3.42 4.50 -13.22
C ARG A 48 4.81 5.13 -13.41
N GLU A 49 5.01 5.76 -14.54
CA GLU A 49 6.17 6.62 -14.76
C GLU A 49 6.18 7.78 -13.75
N TYR A 50 7.33 8.39 -13.56
CA TYR A 50 7.42 9.57 -12.71
C TYR A 50 6.58 10.72 -13.28
N PRO A 51 5.99 11.58 -12.41
CA PRO A 51 5.40 12.84 -12.85
C PRO A 51 6.41 13.65 -13.68
N GLU A 52 5.91 14.46 -14.61
CA GLU A 52 6.73 15.16 -15.60
C GLU A 52 7.85 16.01 -14.96
N GLU A 53 7.57 16.68 -13.84
CA GLU A 53 8.57 17.46 -13.10
C GLU A 53 9.76 16.60 -12.66
N LYS A 54 9.48 15.45 -12.04
CA LYS A 54 10.51 14.51 -11.56
C LYS A 54 11.21 13.79 -12.72
N MET A 55 10.51 13.57 -13.82
CA MET A 55 11.10 13.02 -15.04
C MET A 55 12.06 14.02 -15.67
N GLN A 56 11.71 15.31 -15.69
CA GLN A 56 12.58 16.36 -16.21
C GLN A 56 13.88 16.49 -15.39
N GLU A 57 13.78 16.46 -14.05
CA GLU A 57 14.97 16.43 -13.18
C GLU A 57 15.88 15.23 -13.50
N MET A 58 15.29 14.07 -13.78
CA MET A 58 16.04 12.88 -14.15
C MET A 58 16.69 13.02 -15.53
N ILE A 59 16.00 13.60 -16.51
CA ILE A 59 16.54 13.87 -17.86
C ILE A 59 17.76 14.80 -17.76
N GLU A 60 17.66 15.86 -16.99
CA GLU A 60 18.77 16.81 -16.76
C GLU A 60 19.96 16.08 -16.11
N SER A 61 19.70 15.31 -15.06
CA SER A 61 20.74 14.54 -14.34
C SER A 61 21.46 13.54 -15.25
N VAL A 62 20.72 12.77 -16.08
CA VAL A 62 21.36 11.79 -16.98
C VAL A 62 22.09 12.47 -18.14
N SER A 63 21.65 13.66 -18.56
CA SER A 63 22.31 14.44 -19.61
C SER A 63 23.65 15.03 -19.12
N GLU A 64 23.72 15.45 -17.86
CA GLU A 64 24.94 16.06 -17.29
C GLU A 64 25.95 15.03 -16.80
N HIS A 65 25.47 13.97 -16.15
CA HIS A 65 26.34 13.03 -15.42
C HIS A 65 26.32 11.60 -15.98
N GLY A 66 25.47 11.34 -16.96
CA GLY A 66 25.18 9.96 -17.40
C GLY A 66 24.39 9.16 -16.36
N VAL A 67 24.23 7.88 -16.60
CA VAL A 67 23.53 6.98 -15.68
C VAL A 67 24.53 6.38 -14.68
N LEU A 68 24.58 6.94 -13.48
CA LEU A 68 25.52 6.53 -12.43
C LEU A 68 25.25 5.13 -11.86
N SER A 69 23.99 4.74 -11.79
CA SER A 69 23.58 3.41 -11.26
C SER A 69 23.07 2.53 -12.40
N PRO A 70 23.67 1.37 -12.66
CA PRO A 70 23.21 0.48 -13.71
C PRO A 70 21.74 0.06 -13.53
N ILE A 71 21.02 -0.13 -14.64
CA ILE A 71 19.71 -0.76 -14.62
C ILE A 71 19.86 -2.26 -14.43
N LEU A 72 18.81 -2.95 -13.97
CA LEU A 72 18.78 -4.41 -13.89
C LEU A 72 17.91 -4.96 -15.02
N VAL A 73 18.48 -5.86 -15.80
CA VAL A 73 17.81 -6.49 -16.93
C VAL A 73 17.99 -8.00 -16.91
N ARG A 74 17.14 -8.71 -17.65
CA ARG A 74 17.35 -10.12 -18.01
C ARG A 74 17.24 -10.32 -19.51
N PRO A 75 17.84 -11.39 -20.09
CA PRO A 75 17.61 -11.72 -21.48
C PRO A 75 16.11 -11.88 -21.76
N HIS A 76 15.65 -11.29 -22.86
CA HIS A 76 14.25 -11.42 -23.26
C HIS A 76 13.97 -12.83 -23.80
N LYS A 77 12.78 -13.37 -23.54
CA LYS A 77 12.42 -14.75 -23.92
C LYS A 77 12.38 -15.02 -25.42
N SER A 78 12.20 -13.97 -26.21
CA SER A 78 12.27 -14.12 -27.70
C SER A 78 13.69 -14.41 -28.22
N GLY A 79 14.72 -14.26 -27.36
CA GLY A 79 16.11 -14.34 -27.75
C GLY A 79 16.69 -13.03 -28.29
N GLU A 80 15.89 -11.99 -28.46
CA GLU A 80 16.32 -10.67 -28.93
C GLU A 80 16.06 -9.62 -27.86
N GLY A 81 17.11 -8.85 -27.48
CA GLY A 81 17.05 -7.78 -26.51
C GLY A 81 16.96 -8.23 -25.06
N TYR A 82 16.63 -7.27 -24.18
CA TYR A 82 16.60 -7.46 -22.74
C TYR A 82 15.33 -6.89 -22.13
N GLU A 83 14.75 -7.59 -21.15
CA GLU A 83 13.61 -7.11 -20.38
C GLU A 83 14.08 -6.36 -19.14
N ILE A 84 13.54 -5.16 -18.93
CA ILE A 84 13.91 -4.27 -17.81
C ILE A 84 13.23 -4.77 -16.54
N ILE A 85 14.01 -5.12 -15.52
CA ILE A 85 13.50 -5.51 -14.19
C ILE A 85 13.48 -4.34 -13.22
N ALA A 86 14.52 -3.48 -13.25
CA ALA A 86 14.56 -2.26 -12.45
C ALA A 86 15.24 -1.13 -13.22
N GLY A 87 14.71 0.07 -13.10
CA GLY A 87 15.24 1.28 -13.73
C GLY A 87 14.45 1.80 -14.93
N HIS A 88 13.17 1.46 -15.08
CA HIS A 88 12.29 1.91 -16.17
C HIS A 88 12.35 3.43 -16.38
N ASN A 89 12.26 4.23 -15.31
CA ASN A 89 12.34 5.70 -15.42
C ASN A 89 13.71 6.19 -15.90
N ARG A 90 14.81 5.49 -15.56
CA ARG A 90 16.15 5.82 -16.09
C ARG A 90 16.24 5.55 -17.59
N VAL A 91 15.68 4.44 -18.04
CA VAL A 91 15.60 4.12 -19.47
C VAL A 91 14.77 5.15 -20.22
N GLU A 92 13.62 5.54 -19.69
CA GLU A 92 12.77 6.56 -20.29
C GLU A 92 13.44 7.93 -20.31
N ALA A 93 14.14 8.32 -19.24
CA ALA A 93 14.93 9.55 -19.23
C ALA A 93 16.04 9.55 -20.30
N CYS A 94 16.74 8.41 -20.48
CA CYS A 94 17.74 8.26 -21.54
C CYS A 94 17.11 8.38 -22.93
N ARG A 95 15.95 7.79 -23.19
CA ARG A 95 15.22 7.93 -24.46
C ARG A 95 14.90 9.39 -24.76
N ARG A 96 14.34 10.11 -23.78
CA ARG A 96 13.99 11.53 -23.91
C ARG A 96 15.21 12.43 -24.05
N ALA A 97 16.33 12.06 -23.40
CA ALA A 97 17.60 12.78 -23.52
C ALA A 97 18.39 12.45 -24.81
N GLY A 98 17.93 11.46 -25.62
CA GLY A 98 18.63 11.02 -26.82
C GLY A 98 19.92 10.21 -26.55
N ILE A 99 20.08 9.69 -25.35
CA ILE A 99 21.20 8.82 -24.95
C ILE A 99 20.98 7.43 -25.54
N LYS A 100 21.95 6.93 -26.30
CA LYS A 100 21.81 5.68 -27.04
C LYS A 100 22.13 4.44 -26.22
N THR A 101 23.03 4.54 -25.26
CA THR A 101 23.48 3.41 -24.44
C THR A 101 23.30 3.68 -22.96
N ILE A 102 23.07 2.63 -22.18
CA ILE A 102 22.86 2.71 -20.74
C ILE A 102 23.59 1.55 -20.04
N PRO A 103 24.30 1.83 -18.92
CA PRO A 103 24.93 0.77 -18.15
C PRO A 103 23.85 -0.14 -17.52
N ALA A 104 24.02 -1.44 -17.70
CA ALA A 104 23.09 -2.45 -17.26
C ALA A 104 23.78 -3.62 -16.56
N THR A 105 23.15 -4.17 -15.56
CA THR A 105 23.49 -5.44 -14.95
C THR A 105 22.59 -6.51 -15.55
N ILE A 106 23.16 -7.43 -16.30
CA ILE A 106 22.43 -8.55 -16.91
C ILE A 106 22.42 -9.72 -15.92
N ARG A 107 21.23 -10.23 -15.61
CA ARG A 107 21.05 -11.38 -14.73
C ARG A 107 20.01 -12.32 -15.31
N GLU A 108 20.34 -13.60 -15.43
CA GLU A 108 19.35 -14.62 -15.77
C GLU A 108 18.44 -14.89 -14.58
N MET A 109 17.14 -14.85 -14.81
CA MET A 109 16.14 -15.17 -13.81
C MET A 109 14.81 -15.58 -14.44
N ASP A 110 14.07 -16.44 -13.75
CA ASP A 110 12.72 -16.82 -14.16
C ASP A 110 11.71 -15.70 -13.90
N ASP A 111 10.48 -15.86 -14.41
CA ASP A 111 9.42 -14.83 -14.31
C ASP A 111 9.03 -14.51 -12.87
N ASP A 112 8.98 -15.54 -12.02
CA ASP A 112 8.57 -15.36 -10.64
C ASP A 112 9.65 -14.59 -9.86
N THR A 113 10.93 -14.92 -10.08
CA THR A 113 12.05 -14.16 -9.52
C THR A 113 12.09 -12.75 -10.04
N ALA A 114 11.92 -12.54 -11.35
CA ALA A 114 11.88 -11.22 -11.97
C ALA A 114 10.76 -10.35 -11.38
N THR A 115 9.56 -10.93 -11.21
CA THR A 115 8.43 -10.23 -10.57
C THR A 115 8.75 -9.82 -9.13
N ILE A 116 9.32 -10.72 -8.32
CA ILE A 116 9.66 -10.43 -6.93
C ILE A 116 10.70 -9.31 -6.87
N VAL A 117 11.77 -9.39 -7.65
CA VAL A 117 12.84 -8.38 -7.68
C VAL A 117 12.31 -7.02 -8.15
N MET A 118 11.49 -7.00 -9.22
CA MET A 118 10.88 -5.78 -9.74
C MET A 118 10.01 -5.10 -8.68
N VAL A 119 9.16 -5.85 -7.98
CA VAL A 119 8.30 -5.30 -6.92
C VAL A 119 9.14 -4.78 -5.75
N ASP A 120 10.11 -5.57 -5.26
CA ASP A 120 10.92 -5.19 -4.11
C ASP A 120 11.78 -3.95 -4.36
N SER A 121 12.35 -3.83 -5.56
CA SER A 121 13.14 -2.65 -5.94
C SER A 121 12.28 -1.37 -5.91
N ASN A 122 11.06 -1.41 -6.42
CA ASN A 122 10.16 -0.26 -6.45
C ASN A 122 9.60 0.09 -5.07
N LEU A 123 9.18 -0.90 -4.26
CA LEU A 123 8.66 -0.67 -2.90
C LEU A 123 9.70 -0.03 -1.97
N ARG A 124 11.01 -0.25 -2.22
CA ARG A 124 12.10 0.31 -1.43
C ARG A 124 12.62 1.65 -1.94
N GLN A 125 12.59 1.87 -3.26
CA GLN A 125 13.22 3.04 -3.89
C GLN A 125 12.27 4.21 -4.09
N ARG A 126 10.94 3.99 -4.06
CA ARG A 126 9.95 5.04 -4.25
C ARG A 126 9.36 5.50 -2.93
N ASP A 127 9.54 6.79 -2.61
CA ASP A 127 9.01 7.40 -1.39
C ASP A 127 7.49 7.46 -1.36
N LYS A 128 6.87 7.67 -2.53
CA LYS A 128 5.42 7.75 -2.68
C LYS A 128 4.95 6.82 -3.78
N LEU A 129 4.19 5.82 -3.40
CA LEU A 129 3.47 4.91 -4.28
C LEU A 129 1.99 5.10 -4.08
N LEU A 130 1.24 5.08 -5.18
CA LEU A 130 -0.22 5.11 -5.13
C LEU A 130 -0.77 3.83 -4.50
N PRO A 131 -1.93 3.89 -3.83
CA PRO A 131 -2.60 2.71 -3.30
C PRO A 131 -2.84 1.62 -4.35
N SER A 132 -3.24 1.99 -5.58
CA SER A 132 -3.42 1.07 -6.70
C SER A 132 -2.12 0.37 -7.11
N GLU A 133 -0.99 1.10 -7.16
CA GLU A 133 0.32 0.54 -7.47
C GLU A 133 0.74 -0.49 -6.42
N LYS A 134 0.61 -0.16 -5.13
CA LYS A 134 0.90 -1.08 -4.03
C LYS A 134 -0.01 -2.31 -4.06
N ALA A 135 -1.31 -2.12 -4.32
CA ALA A 135 -2.28 -3.19 -4.40
C ALA A 135 -1.90 -4.21 -5.47
N LYS A 136 -1.62 -3.75 -6.68
CA LYS A 136 -1.21 -4.59 -7.80
C LYS A 136 0.15 -5.24 -7.57
N ALA A 137 1.14 -4.48 -7.07
CA ALA A 137 2.48 -4.96 -6.81
C ALA A 137 2.49 -6.10 -5.75
N TYR A 138 1.78 -5.93 -4.64
CA TYR A 138 1.67 -6.97 -3.62
C TYR A 138 0.92 -8.21 -4.12
N GLN A 139 -0.10 -8.05 -4.94
CA GLN A 139 -0.79 -9.18 -5.57
C GLN A 139 0.15 -9.96 -6.48
N MET A 140 0.85 -9.29 -7.39
CA MET A 140 1.82 -9.92 -8.30
C MET A 140 2.91 -10.67 -7.54
N LYS A 141 3.47 -10.06 -6.50
CA LYS A 141 4.49 -10.70 -5.65
C LYS A 141 3.94 -11.92 -4.92
N MET A 142 2.73 -11.83 -4.37
CA MET A 142 2.07 -12.95 -3.69
C MET A 142 1.83 -14.13 -4.63
N GLU A 143 1.38 -13.86 -5.86
CA GLU A 143 1.17 -14.89 -6.89
C GLU A 143 2.48 -15.54 -7.32
N ALA A 144 3.55 -14.76 -7.53
CA ALA A 144 4.88 -15.28 -7.87
C ALA A 144 5.41 -16.20 -6.75
N ILE A 145 5.31 -15.79 -5.49
CA ILE A 145 5.72 -16.62 -4.35
C ILE A 145 4.91 -17.92 -4.27
N ARG A 146 3.58 -17.85 -4.49
CA ARG A 146 2.71 -19.04 -4.49
C ARG A 146 3.07 -20.02 -5.61
N ARG A 147 3.34 -19.53 -6.84
CA ARG A 147 3.77 -20.37 -7.96
C ARG A 147 5.10 -21.07 -7.66
N ARG A 148 6.04 -20.38 -7.03
CA ARG A 148 7.32 -20.96 -6.61
C ARG A 148 7.16 -22.01 -5.51
N ALA A 149 6.35 -21.75 -4.50
CA ALA A 149 6.08 -22.70 -3.41
C ALA A 149 5.38 -23.99 -3.89
N GLY A 150 4.60 -23.94 -4.97
CA GLY A 150 3.92 -25.08 -5.57
C GLY A 150 4.75 -25.88 -6.59
N ARG A 151 5.95 -25.41 -6.98
CA ARG A 151 6.83 -26.14 -7.90
C ARG A 151 7.67 -27.17 -7.12
N PRO A 152 7.80 -28.44 -7.61
CA PRO A 152 8.81 -29.36 -7.11
C PRO A 152 10.19 -28.70 -7.26
N GLY A 153 10.92 -28.58 -6.15
CA GLY A 153 12.22 -27.92 -6.11
C GLY A 153 13.17 -28.50 -7.17
N ARG A 154 13.63 -27.68 -8.09
CA ARG A 154 14.80 -27.97 -8.92
C ARG A 154 16.00 -27.88 -8.01
N ASN A 155 16.89 -28.90 -8.01
CA ASN A 155 18.11 -28.92 -7.21
C ASN A 155 18.84 -27.57 -7.32
N GLY A 156 18.88 -26.79 -6.22
CA GLY A 156 19.54 -25.49 -6.14
C GLY A 156 18.63 -24.29 -5.80
N ASP A 157 17.32 -24.45 -5.76
CA ASP A 157 16.39 -23.35 -5.43
C ASP A 157 16.24 -23.20 -3.91
N GLN A 158 17.15 -22.46 -3.27
CA GLN A 158 17.15 -22.19 -1.82
C GLN A 158 15.87 -21.48 -1.35
N LEU A 159 15.26 -20.64 -2.20
CA LEU A 159 14.01 -19.93 -1.87
C LEU A 159 12.80 -20.88 -1.76
N GLY A 160 12.78 -21.98 -2.53
CA GLY A 160 11.71 -22.99 -2.44
C GLY A 160 11.70 -23.74 -1.11
N HIS A 161 12.87 -23.98 -0.50
CA HIS A 161 13.00 -24.63 0.80
C HIS A 161 12.63 -23.73 1.98
N ASP A 162 12.93 -22.42 1.91
CA ASP A 162 12.64 -21.45 2.96
C ASP A 162 11.13 -21.11 3.05
N LEU A 163 10.36 -21.43 2.02
CA LEU A 163 8.92 -21.15 1.96
C LEU A 163 8.05 -22.28 2.53
N GLN A 164 8.61 -23.46 2.82
CA GLN A 164 7.85 -24.58 3.38
C GLN A 164 7.30 -24.23 4.76
N GLY A 165 5.95 -24.16 4.86
CA GLY A 165 5.24 -23.92 6.10
C GLY A 165 4.96 -22.45 6.44
N LYS A 166 5.52 -21.48 5.72
CA LYS A 166 5.20 -20.05 5.88
C LYS A 166 4.07 -19.63 4.93
N ARG A 167 3.17 -18.75 5.39
CA ARG A 167 2.17 -18.15 4.50
C ARG A 167 2.86 -17.13 3.60
N SER A 168 2.51 -17.10 2.30
CA SER A 168 3.12 -16.18 1.33
C SER A 168 3.10 -14.70 1.77
N VAL A 169 2.06 -14.29 2.51
CA VAL A 169 1.96 -12.91 3.04
C VAL A 169 3.00 -12.64 4.13
N ASP A 170 3.33 -13.63 4.96
CA ASP A 170 4.36 -13.48 6.01
C ASP A 170 5.74 -13.28 5.37
N VAL A 171 6.02 -14.03 4.31
CA VAL A 171 7.26 -13.87 3.52
C VAL A 171 7.35 -12.47 2.88
N ILE A 172 6.24 -11.95 2.36
CA ILE A 172 6.21 -10.60 1.80
C ILE A 172 6.47 -9.55 2.89
N ALA A 173 5.85 -9.70 4.07
CA ALA A 173 5.98 -8.75 5.17
C ALA A 173 7.42 -8.68 5.73
N GLU A 174 8.17 -9.79 5.71
CA GLU A 174 9.57 -9.82 6.15
C GLU A 174 10.49 -8.94 5.29
N SER A 175 10.18 -8.77 4.00
CA SER A 175 10.96 -7.98 3.04
C SER A 175 10.36 -6.60 2.70
N SER A 176 9.19 -6.27 3.25
CA SER A 176 8.39 -5.10 2.89
C SER A 176 8.36 -4.06 4.03
N PRO A 177 8.19 -2.76 3.73
CA PRO A 177 7.95 -1.75 4.74
C PRO A 177 6.58 -1.87 5.42
N ASP A 178 5.61 -2.53 4.76
CA ASP A 178 4.24 -2.64 5.23
C ASP A 178 4.03 -3.91 6.05
N SER A 179 3.20 -3.83 7.11
CA SER A 179 2.86 -4.98 7.94
C SER A 179 1.98 -5.99 7.17
N ARG A 180 1.98 -7.26 7.60
CA ARG A 180 1.14 -8.32 7.04
C ARG A 180 -0.33 -7.90 6.83
N ASN A 181 -0.94 -7.27 7.84
CA ASN A 181 -2.32 -6.81 7.75
C ASN A 181 -2.49 -5.71 6.71
N GLN A 182 -1.52 -4.81 6.63
CA GLN A 182 -1.53 -3.72 5.64
C GLN A 182 -1.41 -4.27 4.22
N ILE A 183 -0.51 -5.25 4.00
CA ILE A 183 -0.35 -5.92 2.70
C ILE A 183 -1.66 -6.60 2.26
N GLN A 184 -2.33 -7.33 3.16
CA GLN A 184 -3.63 -7.95 2.84
C GLN A 184 -4.69 -6.92 2.45
N ARG A 185 -4.71 -5.76 3.13
CA ARG A 185 -5.63 -4.66 2.82
C ARG A 185 -5.32 -4.02 1.48
N PHE A 186 -4.04 -3.81 1.13
CA PHE A 186 -3.66 -3.36 -0.21
C PHE A 186 -4.11 -4.35 -1.28
N ILE A 187 -3.81 -5.65 -1.11
CA ILE A 187 -4.23 -6.67 -2.05
C ILE A 187 -5.75 -6.68 -2.23
N ARG A 188 -6.51 -6.46 -1.14
CA ARG A 188 -7.97 -6.42 -1.20
C ARG A 188 -8.50 -5.28 -2.07
N LEU A 189 -7.81 -4.13 -2.14
CA LEU A 189 -8.21 -3.01 -2.99
C LEU A 189 -8.32 -3.38 -4.49
N ASN A 190 -7.61 -4.43 -4.96
CA ASN A 190 -7.75 -4.88 -6.35
C ASN A 190 -9.16 -5.37 -6.72
N ASN A 191 -10.06 -5.52 -5.75
CA ASN A 191 -11.47 -5.84 -6.00
C ASN A 191 -12.36 -4.60 -6.12
N LEU A 192 -11.79 -3.39 -6.04
CA LEU A 192 -12.54 -2.17 -6.35
C LEU A 192 -12.74 -2.04 -7.86
N THR A 193 -13.87 -1.44 -8.23
CA THR A 193 -14.08 -0.97 -9.59
C THR A 193 -13.08 0.14 -9.94
N PRO A 194 -12.67 0.28 -11.22
CA PRO A 194 -11.68 1.27 -11.61
C PRO A 194 -11.98 2.70 -11.13
N PRO A 195 -13.21 3.24 -11.23
CA PRO A 195 -13.52 4.59 -10.76
C PRO A 195 -13.30 4.77 -9.25
N LEU A 196 -13.68 3.77 -8.43
CA LEU A 196 -13.47 3.82 -6.99
C LEU A 196 -11.98 3.70 -6.63
N MET A 197 -11.20 2.95 -7.42
CA MET A 197 -9.75 2.86 -7.23
C MET A 197 -9.07 4.20 -7.55
N ASP A 198 -9.50 4.91 -8.59
CA ASP A 198 -9.00 6.25 -8.92
C ASP A 198 -9.30 7.23 -7.78
N TYR A 199 -10.46 7.13 -7.13
CA TYR A 199 -10.80 7.91 -5.94
C TYR A 199 -9.96 7.57 -4.71
N VAL A 200 -9.44 6.36 -4.62
CA VAL A 200 -8.47 6.00 -3.57
C VAL A 200 -7.10 6.62 -3.86
N ASP A 201 -6.69 6.63 -5.13
CA ASP A 201 -5.41 7.18 -5.56
C ASP A 201 -5.33 8.71 -5.41
N ASP A 202 -6.42 9.43 -5.67
CA ASP A 202 -6.50 10.89 -5.51
C ASP A 202 -6.86 11.34 -4.08
N GLY A 203 -7.27 10.40 -3.21
CA GLY A 203 -7.60 10.65 -1.81
C GLY A 203 -9.06 11.04 -1.55
N THR A 204 -9.92 11.09 -2.57
CA THR A 204 -11.37 11.34 -2.43
C THR A 204 -12.03 10.25 -1.59
N LEU A 205 -11.65 8.98 -1.83
CA LEU A 205 -12.05 7.85 -1.00
C LEU A 205 -10.88 7.42 -0.10
N ALA A 206 -11.03 7.58 1.21
CA ALA A 206 -9.98 7.21 2.14
C ALA A 206 -9.72 5.69 2.14
N PHE A 207 -8.45 5.28 2.36
CA PHE A 207 -8.00 3.89 2.30
C PHE A 207 -8.84 2.90 3.11
N ASN A 208 -9.17 3.25 4.36
CA ASN A 208 -9.89 2.33 5.24
C ASN A 208 -11.35 2.08 4.81
N PRO A 209 -12.16 3.10 4.47
CA PRO A 209 -13.46 2.90 3.83
C PRO A 209 -13.36 2.12 2.52
N ALA A 210 -12.37 2.40 1.68
CA ALA A 210 -12.16 1.72 0.41
C ALA A 210 -11.99 0.20 0.57
N VAL A 211 -11.22 -0.23 1.58
CA VAL A 211 -11.05 -1.65 1.90
C VAL A 211 -12.40 -2.29 2.27
N GLU A 212 -13.27 -1.62 3.01
CA GLU A 212 -14.60 -2.13 3.34
C GLU A 212 -15.53 -2.17 2.12
N VAL A 213 -15.49 -1.13 1.27
CA VAL A 213 -16.25 -1.08 0.00
C VAL A 213 -15.81 -2.18 -0.96
N SER A 214 -14.54 -2.57 -0.97
CA SER A 214 -14.03 -3.63 -1.82
C SER A 214 -14.62 -5.03 -1.53
N TYR A 215 -15.38 -5.18 -0.45
CA TYR A 215 -16.14 -6.41 -0.14
C TYR A 215 -17.52 -6.45 -0.77
N LEU A 216 -18.00 -5.34 -1.32
CA LEU A 216 -19.26 -5.27 -2.05
C LEU A 216 -19.11 -5.89 -3.44
N ASP A 217 -20.21 -6.35 -3.99
CA ASP A 217 -20.25 -6.77 -5.39
C ASP A 217 -20.05 -5.58 -6.34
N PRO A 218 -19.53 -5.80 -7.57
CA PRO A 218 -19.26 -4.70 -8.50
C PRO A 218 -20.48 -3.81 -8.78
N ALA A 219 -21.69 -4.37 -8.81
CA ALA A 219 -22.93 -3.61 -9.00
C ALA A 219 -23.20 -2.66 -7.82
N ASP A 220 -23.03 -3.12 -6.59
CA ASP A 220 -23.18 -2.30 -5.39
C ASP A 220 -22.10 -1.22 -5.28
N GLN A 221 -20.89 -1.53 -5.75
CA GLN A 221 -19.79 -0.56 -5.83
C GLN A 221 -20.10 0.57 -6.81
N GLU A 222 -20.76 0.25 -7.94
CA GLU A 222 -21.21 1.25 -8.92
C GLU A 222 -22.22 2.20 -8.29
N VAL A 223 -23.22 1.67 -7.55
CA VAL A 223 -24.18 2.50 -6.81
C VAL A 223 -23.48 3.41 -5.78
N VAL A 224 -22.48 2.89 -5.06
CA VAL A 224 -21.68 3.70 -4.14
C VAL A 224 -20.98 4.83 -4.89
N PHE A 225 -20.38 4.55 -6.04
CA PHE A 225 -19.70 5.54 -6.87
C PHE A 225 -20.68 6.61 -7.38
N GLU A 226 -21.86 6.21 -7.93
CA GLU A 226 -22.87 7.14 -8.40
C GLU A 226 -23.38 8.09 -7.31
N ILE A 227 -23.58 7.59 -6.08
CA ILE A 227 -23.97 8.41 -4.93
C ILE A 227 -22.83 9.37 -4.54
N MET A 228 -21.57 8.91 -4.56
CA MET A 228 -20.42 9.77 -4.29
C MET A 228 -20.34 10.94 -5.28
N GLU A 229 -20.57 10.66 -6.57
CA GLU A 229 -20.60 11.68 -7.63
C GLU A 229 -21.77 12.65 -7.49
N ARG A 230 -22.97 12.11 -7.29
CA ARG A 230 -24.21 12.89 -7.23
C ARG A 230 -24.25 13.82 -6.01
N GLU A 231 -23.91 13.27 -4.85
CA GLU A 231 -24.03 13.99 -3.57
C GLU A 231 -22.72 14.68 -3.13
N GLN A 232 -21.61 14.47 -3.88
CA GLN A 232 -20.26 14.98 -3.54
C GLN A 232 -19.83 14.60 -2.11
N ILE A 233 -20.11 13.36 -1.72
CA ILE A 233 -19.79 12.81 -0.40
C ILE A 233 -18.91 11.58 -0.54
N SER A 234 -18.15 11.27 0.50
CA SER A 234 -17.37 10.04 0.59
C SER A 234 -17.75 9.28 1.86
N PRO A 235 -17.93 7.96 1.80
CA PRO A 235 -18.33 7.17 2.95
C PRO A 235 -17.27 7.21 4.05
N SER A 236 -17.70 7.44 5.28
CA SER A 236 -16.86 7.24 6.46
C SER A 236 -16.59 5.75 6.69
N LEU A 237 -15.58 5.43 7.49
CA LEU A 237 -15.29 4.04 7.84
C LEU A 237 -16.51 3.32 8.45
N SER A 238 -17.27 3.98 9.31
CA SER A 238 -18.48 3.41 9.94
C SER A 238 -19.60 3.15 8.93
N GLN A 239 -19.78 4.02 7.94
CA GLN A 239 -20.73 3.83 6.84
C GLN A 239 -20.29 2.66 5.95
N ALA A 240 -19.03 2.63 5.52
CA ALA A 240 -18.47 1.53 4.71
C ALA A 240 -18.58 0.17 5.42
N GLN A 241 -18.28 0.10 6.72
CA GLN A 241 -18.47 -1.12 7.53
C GLN A 241 -19.94 -1.55 7.62
N LYS A 242 -20.87 -0.58 7.68
CA LYS A 242 -22.30 -0.87 7.68
C LYS A 242 -22.75 -1.44 6.34
N LEU A 243 -22.28 -0.87 5.22
CA LEU A 243 -22.54 -1.39 3.87
C LEU A 243 -22.00 -2.82 3.71
N HIS A 244 -20.74 -3.06 4.10
CA HIS A 244 -20.12 -4.38 4.08
C HIS A 244 -20.95 -5.39 4.90
N LYS A 245 -21.41 -5.03 6.09
CA LYS A 245 -22.25 -5.88 6.91
C LYS A 245 -23.62 -6.17 6.27
N LEU A 246 -24.25 -5.18 5.61
CA LEU A 246 -25.50 -5.39 4.88
C LEU A 246 -25.30 -6.36 3.70
N ALA A 247 -24.20 -6.25 2.97
CA ALA A 247 -23.84 -7.18 1.90
C ALA A 247 -23.66 -8.61 2.42
N GLN A 248 -22.93 -8.78 3.53
CA GLN A 248 -22.72 -10.10 4.14
C GLN A 248 -24.01 -10.82 4.53
N ILE A 249 -25.04 -10.08 4.95
CA ILE A 249 -26.37 -10.66 5.33
C ILE A 249 -27.37 -10.67 4.19
N GLY A 250 -26.97 -10.30 2.96
CA GLY A 250 -27.82 -10.28 1.78
C GLY A 250 -28.97 -9.24 1.87
N ARG A 251 -28.76 -8.16 2.58
CA ARG A 251 -29.74 -7.04 2.76
C ARG A 251 -29.26 -5.74 2.16
N ILE A 252 -28.31 -5.79 1.24
CA ILE A 252 -27.86 -4.61 0.53
C ILE A 252 -28.86 -4.33 -0.63
N SER A 253 -29.22 -3.09 -0.84
CA SER A 253 -29.99 -2.58 -1.97
C SER A 253 -29.56 -1.14 -2.24
N GLU A 254 -29.92 -0.59 -3.39
CA GLU A 254 -29.63 0.80 -3.76
C GLU A 254 -30.15 1.78 -2.69
N GLU A 255 -31.42 1.61 -2.25
CA GLU A 255 -32.02 2.45 -1.22
C GLU A 255 -31.29 2.30 0.14
N ALA A 256 -30.80 1.10 0.46
CA ALA A 256 -30.05 0.88 1.69
C ALA A 256 -28.67 1.53 1.63
N ILE A 257 -28.01 1.51 0.47
CA ILE A 257 -26.72 2.18 0.25
C ILE A 257 -26.92 3.69 0.39
N GLU A 258 -27.91 4.26 -0.31
CA GLU A 258 -28.23 5.68 -0.25
C GLU A 258 -28.58 6.12 1.19
N ALA A 259 -29.44 5.38 1.86
CA ALA A 259 -29.80 5.67 3.25
C ALA A 259 -28.61 5.62 4.21
N VAL A 260 -27.61 4.75 3.99
CA VAL A 260 -26.39 4.67 4.82
C VAL A 260 -25.45 5.81 4.50
N MET A 261 -25.29 6.17 3.22
CA MET A 261 -24.34 7.20 2.79
C MET A 261 -24.82 8.62 3.07
N THR A 262 -26.13 8.88 2.95
CA THR A 262 -26.73 10.21 3.13
C THR A 262 -27.09 10.54 4.58
N VAL A 263 -26.99 9.56 5.50
CA VAL A 263 -27.15 9.87 6.94
C VAL A 263 -26.15 10.94 7.34
N GLU A 264 -26.65 12.12 7.65
CA GLU A 264 -25.83 13.19 8.24
C GLU A 264 -25.08 12.63 9.45
N LYS A 265 -23.75 12.81 9.45
CA LYS A 265 -22.96 12.51 10.64
C LYS A 265 -23.56 13.32 11.79
N PRO A 266 -24.01 12.70 12.90
CA PRO A 266 -24.39 13.49 14.05
C PRO A 266 -23.18 14.38 14.38
N MET A 267 -23.40 15.68 14.42
CA MET A 267 -22.37 16.72 14.64
C MET A 267 -21.86 16.68 16.11
N TYR A 268 -21.67 15.45 16.63
CA TYR A 268 -21.05 15.22 17.92
C TYR A 268 -19.55 15.14 17.72
N THR A 269 -18.91 16.29 17.84
CA THR A 269 -17.47 16.34 18.00
C THR A 269 -17.12 15.62 19.31
N THR A 270 -16.45 14.47 19.21
CA THR A 270 -15.92 13.80 20.40
C THR A 270 -14.87 14.72 21.02
N ILE A 271 -15.17 15.33 22.14
CA ILE A 271 -14.22 16.14 22.88
C ILE A 271 -13.39 15.21 23.76
N THR A 272 -12.13 15.04 23.42
CA THR A 272 -11.18 14.29 24.24
C THR A 272 -10.47 15.25 25.18
N LEU A 273 -10.79 15.16 26.48
CA LEU A 273 -10.08 15.91 27.51
C LEU A 273 -8.80 15.17 27.92
N ARG A 274 -7.66 15.87 27.86
CA ARG A 274 -6.38 15.29 28.32
C ARG A 274 -6.46 15.07 29.83
N GLN A 275 -6.01 13.89 30.29
CA GLN A 275 -6.01 13.54 31.72
C GLN A 275 -5.29 14.59 32.57
N SER A 276 -4.20 15.18 32.10
CA SER A 276 -3.47 16.27 32.78
C SER A 276 -4.29 17.55 32.99
N THR A 277 -5.24 17.81 32.08
CA THR A 277 -6.15 18.97 32.20
C THR A 277 -7.26 18.72 33.24
N VAL A 278 -7.80 17.48 33.20
CA VAL A 278 -8.91 17.08 34.09
C VAL A 278 -8.42 16.84 35.53
N ALA A 279 -7.21 16.30 35.71
CA ALA A 279 -6.63 16.01 37.03
C ALA A 279 -6.49 17.23 37.96
N LYS A 280 -6.53 18.44 37.40
CA LYS A 280 -6.49 19.68 38.20
C LYS A 280 -7.79 19.93 38.98
N TYR A 281 -8.90 19.33 38.56
CA TYR A 281 -10.24 19.58 39.10
C TYR A 281 -10.81 18.41 39.89
N PHE A 282 -10.13 17.25 39.88
CA PHE A 282 -10.58 16.05 40.56
C PHE A 282 -9.49 15.46 41.47
N PRO A 283 -9.89 14.86 42.61
CA PRO A 283 -8.96 14.17 43.49
C PRO A 283 -8.24 13.02 42.77
N ALA A 284 -7.00 12.71 43.19
CA ALA A 284 -6.26 11.58 42.71
C ALA A 284 -7.04 10.27 42.92
N GLY A 285 -7.16 9.44 41.88
CA GLY A 285 -7.90 8.17 41.95
C GLY A 285 -9.38 8.23 41.57
N THR A 286 -9.91 9.42 41.19
CA THR A 286 -11.29 9.54 40.69
C THR A 286 -11.44 8.72 39.38
N SER A 287 -12.48 7.87 39.31
CA SER A 287 -12.75 7.07 38.14
C SER A 287 -13.19 7.90 36.93
N GLY A 288 -12.86 7.45 35.70
CA GLY A 288 -13.29 8.13 34.47
C GLY A 288 -14.81 8.32 34.37
N ARG A 289 -15.61 7.35 34.90
CA ARG A 289 -17.08 7.44 34.96
C ARG A 289 -17.59 8.52 35.91
N ASP A 290 -16.91 8.72 37.03
CA ASP A 290 -17.32 9.76 38.02
C ASP A 290 -16.93 11.15 37.51
N ILE A 291 -15.81 11.27 36.80
CA ILE A 291 -15.40 12.48 36.10
C ILE A 291 -16.45 12.86 35.06
N GLU A 292 -16.82 11.94 34.18
CA GLU A 292 -17.85 12.14 33.14
C GLU A 292 -19.19 12.56 33.74
N ARG A 293 -19.67 11.83 34.74
CA ARG A 293 -20.93 12.15 35.45
C ARG A 293 -20.92 13.57 36.08
N THR A 294 -19.80 13.95 36.66
CA THR A 294 -19.65 15.26 37.26
C THR A 294 -19.64 16.38 36.21
N ILE A 295 -18.96 16.15 35.08
CA ILE A 295 -18.93 17.09 33.96
C ILE A 295 -20.34 17.28 33.38
N ILE A 296 -21.07 16.19 33.13
CA ILE A 296 -22.45 16.25 32.63
C ILE A 296 -23.34 17.05 33.56
N ARG A 297 -23.30 16.78 34.87
CA ARG A 297 -24.08 17.53 35.86
C ARG A 297 -23.77 19.03 35.86
N LEU A 298 -22.50 19.40 35.79
CA LEU A 298 -22.09 20.81 35.74
C LEU A 298 -22.53 21.50 34.45
N LEU A 299 -22.54 20.80 33.34
CA LEU A 299 -23.04 21.33 32.05
C LEU A 299 -24.56 21.49 32.07
N GLU A 300 -25.31 20.61 32.73
CA GLU A 300 -26.76 20.72 32.92
C GLU A 300 -27.09 21.93 33.81
N GLU A 301 -26.40 22.09 34.93
CA GLU A 301 -26.56 23.28 35.82
C GLU A 301 -26.20 24.58 35.09
N TYR A 302 -25.17 24.57 34.25
CA TYR A 302 -24.80 25.74 33.45
C TYR A 302 -25.86 26.08 32.40
N ARG A 303 -26.43 25.05 31.75
CA ARG A 303 -27.54 25.24 30.79
C ARG A 303 -28.76 25.85 31.47
N GLN A 304 -29.19 25.32 32.60
CA GLN A 304 -30.32 25.86 33.36
C GLN A 304 -30.09 27.32 33.79
N LYS A 305 -28.89 27.65 34.24
CA LYS A 305 -28.54 29.05 34.58
C LYS A 305 -28.60 29.98 33.36
N ARG A 306 -28.24 29.50 32.17
CA ARG A 306 -28.36 30.29 30.93
C ARG A 306 -29.81 30.49 30.50
N GLU A 307 -30.63 29.47 30.60
CA GLU A 307 -32.05 29.53 30.26
C GLU A 307 -32.78 30.50 31.20
N ASN A 308 -32.58 30.40 32.52
CA ASN A 308 -33.13 31.32 33.50
C ASN A 308 -32.67 32.78 33.29
N LYS A 309 -31.42 32.98 32.80
CA LYS A 309 -30.92 34.34 32.55
C LYS A 309 -31.52 34.95 31.27
N LYS A 310 -31.88 34.13 30.27
CA LYS A 310 -32.61 34.58 29.08
C LYS A 310 -34.03 34.99 29.41
N THR A 311 -34.74 34.17 30.19
CA THR A 311 -36.11 34.45 30.61
C THR A 311 -36.18 35.76 31.42
N TYR A 312 -35.19 36.02 32.30
CA TYR A 312 -35.09 37.28 33.06
C TYR A 312 -34.78 38.53 32.21
N GLN A 313 -34.20 38.36 31.02
CA GLN A 313 -33.92 39.45 30.09
C GLN A 313 -35.08 39.72 29.11
N GLU A 314 -35.94 38.73 28.88
CA GLU A 314 -37.13 38.86 28.04
C GLU A 314 -38.35 39.42 28.81
N GLU A 315 -38.31 39.35 30.16
CA GLU A 315 -39.35 39.91 31.05
C GLU A 315 -39.07 41.39 31.49
N ARG A 316 -38.01 42.02 30.98
CA ARG A 316 -37.63 43.41 31.25
C ARG A 316 -37.74 44.28 30.00
#